data_43ec481f4859632e1fdffcd1adf75835
#
_entry.id   43ec481f4859632e1fdffcd1adf75835
#
_cell.length_a   1.000
_cell.length_b   1.000
_cell.length_c   1.000
_cell.angle_alpha   90.00
_cell.angle_beta   90.00
_cell.angle_gamma   90.00
#
_symmetry.space_group_name_H-M   'P 1'
#
loop_
_entity.id
_entity.type
_entity.pdbx_description
1 polymer ?
#
loop_
_entity_poly.entity_id
_entity_poly.type
_entity_poly.pdbx_seq_one_letter_code
_entity_poly.pdbx_strand_id
1 'polypeptide(L)'
;MHIPESIHALICFGARPGEGNPALVVEGGDPSPQARQRLARGRNTTCVFIDEDGDGTVRVDYWYPHMRSPLCLHATLAVAAVLFRRTPDAEVIAVETAMHGQRLALLRDGDDYFVRLAAQAVPQVDVTAAQAAALLGTAPVSPPRLASVGSPKLLVEVRDAAALYALQPDLAWIAAWSRQHGINGIYAWYRCEDGVYEGRNFNHLDPALEDAATGVAAGALTIALGRSLVLYQGRAVGGDCLIRTRIDGPALLVGGAAAFA
;
A
#
# COMPACT_ATOMS: atom_id res chain seq x y z
N MET A 1 21.53 -12.71 21.09
CA MET A 1 21.03 -11.90 19.96
C MET A 1 20.74 -12.89 18.85
N HIS A 2 19.46 -13.18 18.57
CA HIS A 2 19.10 -14.03 17.44
C HIS A 2 19.38 -13.27 16.14
N ILE A 3 20.20 -13.85 15.28
CA ILE A 3 20.55 -13.30 13.97
C ILE A 3 19.46 -13.78 12.99
N PRO A 4 18.93 -12.93 12.09
CA PRO A 4 18.05 -13.38 11.04
C PRO A 4 18.69 -14.50 10.20
N GLU A 5 17.91 -15.50 9.81
CA GLU A 5 18.40 -16.60 8.97
C GLU A 5 18.64 -16.10 7.56
N SER A 6 17.75 -15.23 7.05
CA SER A 6 17.94 -14.55 5.78
C SER A 6 17.25 -13.18 5.75
N ILE A 7 17.79 -12.28 4.94
CA ILE A 7 17.18 -10.98 4.62
C ILE A 7 17.21 -10.82 3.10
N HIS A 8 16.02 -10.65 2.51
CA HIS A 8 15.87 -10.39 1.09
C HIS A 8 15.47 -8.94 0.87
N ALA A 9 16.21 -8.24 0.02
CA ALA A 9 15.87 -6.89 -0.40
C ALA A 9 15.07 -6.98 -1.71
N LEU A 10 13.91 -6.32 -1.74
CA LEU A 10 13.04 -6.28 -2.91
C LEU A 10 12.58 -4.84 -3.17
N ILE A 11 12.25 -4.60 -4.43
CA ILE A 11 11.62 -3.36 -4.90
C ILE A 11 10.26 -3.73 -5.49
N CYS A 12 9.20 -3.11 -4.96
CA CYS A 12 7.82 -3.45 -5.28
C CYS A 12 7.10 -2.33 -6.01
N PHE A 13 6.16 -2.68 -6.88
CA PHE A 13 5.41 -1.76 -7.72
C PHE A 13 6.27 -0.97 -8.72
N GLY A 14 7.49 -1.37 -9.03
CA GLY A 14 8.31 -0.68 -10.01
C GLY A 14 7.65 -0.67 -11.39
N ALA A 15 7.56 0.51 -12.04
CA ALA A 15 7.17 0.60 -13.44
C ALA A 15 8.32 0.18 -14.38
N ARG A 16 9.55 0.26 -13.85
CA ARG A 16 10.79 -0.14 -14.53
C ARG A 16 11.72 -0.86 -13.57
N PRO A 17 12.68 -1.64 -14.06
CA PRO A 17 13.71 -2.27 -13.22
C PRO A 17 14.44 -1.23 -12.35
N GLY A 18 14.57 -1.51 -11.06
CA GLY A 18 15.22 -0.64 -10.09
C GLY A 18 14.39 0.50 -9.54
N GLU A 19 13.20 0.76 -10.08
CA GLU A 19 12.23 1.72 -9.53
C GLU A 19 11.17 1.00 -8.69
N GLY A 20 10.55 1.71 -7.76
CA GLY A 20 9.49 1.16 -6.90
C GLY A 20 9.66 1.47 -5.43
N ASN A 21 8.87 0.80 -4.61
CA ASN A 21 8.87 0.97 -3.16
C ASN A 21 9.69 -0.16 -2.50
N PRO A 22 10.79 0.14 -1.79
CA PRO A 22 11.66 -0.88 -1.22
C PRO A 22 11.04 -1.56 0.00
N ALA A 23 11.32 -2.86 0.14
CA ALA A 23 10.99 -3.66 1.32
C ALA A 23 12.08 -4.68 1.62
N LEU A 24 12.27 -5.00 2.90
CA LEU A 24 13.10 -6.11 3.36
C LEU A 24 12.20 -7.22 3.90
N VAL A 25 12.32 -8.40 3.33
CA VAL A 25 11.71 -9.63 3.87
C VAL A 25 12.73 -10.29 4.77
N VAL A 26 12.37 -10.50 6.02
CA VAL A 26 13.24 -11.03 7.09
C VAL A 26 12.68 -12.35 7.59
N GLU A 27 13.51 -13.36 7.59
CA GLU A 27 13.19 -14.68 8.09
C GLU A 27 14.04 -15.02 9.31
N GLY A 28 13.39 -15.55 10.33
CA GLY A 28 14.02 -15.83 11.60
C GLY A 28 14.42 -14.58 12.40
N GLY A 29 15.29 -14.74 13.37
CA GLY A 29 15.76 -13.68 14.24
C GLY A 29 14.97 -13.54 15.54
N ASP A 30 15.17 -12.43 16.23
CA ASP A 30 14.50 -12.15 17.52
C ASP A 30 13.05 -11.69 17.25
N PRO A 31 12.03 -12.47 17.71
CA PRO A 31 10.63 -12.16 17.44
C PRO A 31 10.08 -11.01 18.28
N SER A 32 10.88 -10.45 19.21
CA SER A 32 10.40 -9.37 20.07
C SER A 32 10.08 -8.10 19.27
N PRO A 33 8.98 -7.40 19.60
CA PRO A 33 8.61 -6.15 18.93
C PRO A 33 9.73 -5.11 18.94
N GLN A 34 10.52 -5.07 20.02
CA GLN A 34 11.64 -4.13 20.16
C GLN A 34 12.77 -4.43 19.18
N ALA A 35 13.08 -5.71 18.94
CA ALA A 35 14.13 -6.11 18.01
C ALA A 35 13.71 -5.81 16.56
N ARG A 36 12.46 -6.15 16.18
CA ARG A 36 11.90 -5.88 14.86
C ARG A 36 11.85 -4.39 14.56
N GLN A 37 11.40 -3.56 15.52
CA GLN A 37 11.38 -2.10 15.36
C GLN A 37 12.80 -1.53 15.24
N ARG A 38 13.78 -2.03 16.02
CA ARG A 38 15.18 -1.59 15.90
C ARG A 38 15.75 -1.92 14.52
N LEU A 39 15.44 -3.12 13.98
CA LEU A 39 15.91 -3.51 12.65
C LEU A 39 15.32 -2.59 11.58
N ALA A 40 14.01 -2.39 11.54
CA ALA A 40 13.35 -1.51 10.57
C ALA A 40 13.87 -0.08 10.64
N ARG A 41 14.05 0.45 11.86
CA ARG A 41 14.63 1.78 12.10
C ARG A 41 16.08 1.87 11.62
N GLY A 42 16.90 0.87 11.95
CA GLY A 42 18.32 0.84 11.56
C GLY A 42 18.53 0.69 10.05
N ARG A 43 17.60 0.05 9.37
CA ARG A 43 17.61 -0.09 7.90
C ARG A 43 16.94 1.08 7.17
N ASN A 44 16.23 1.94 7.91
CA ASN A 44 15.43 3.05 7.37
C ASN A 44 14.52 2.62 6.21
N THR A 45 13.93 1.44 6.31
CA THR A 45 13.13 0.79 5.27
C THR A 45 12.04 -0.06 5.89
N THR A 46 10.95 -0.28 5.16
CA THR A 46 9.90 -1.21 5.57
C THR A 46 10.47 -2.63 5.67
N CYS A 47 10.34 -3.25 6.83
CA CYS A 47 10.66 -4.65 7.07
C CYS A 47 9.38 -5.46 7.25
N VAL A 48 9.31 -6.62 6.62
CA VAL A 48 8.28 -7.62 6.89
C VAL A 48 8.93 -8.90 7.37
N PHE A 49 8.49 -9.39 8.51
CA PHE A 49 9.01 -10.62 9.12
C PHE A 49 8.07 -11.76 8.75
N ILE A 50 8.65 -12.87 8.32
CA ILE A 50 7.94 -14.13 8.08
C ILE A 50 8.21 -15.03 9.29
N ASP A 51 7.14 -15.42 9.98
CA ASP A 51 7.15 -16.44 11.02
C ASP A 51 6.32 -17.64 10.54
N GLU A 52 6.79 -18.84 10.83
CA GLU A 52 6.04 -20.06 10.56
C GLU A 52 5.65 -20.71 11.89
N ASP A 53 4.35 -20.91 12.08
CA ASP A 53 3.84 -21.60 13.26
C ASP A 53 4.03 -23.13 13.11
N GLY A 54 3.94 -23.83 14.23
CA GLY A 54 4.08 -25.29 14.25
C GLY A 54 3.01 -26.06 13.47
N ASP A 55 1.94 -25.41 13.05
CA ASP A 55 0.87 -25.94 12.18
C ASP A 55 1.07 -25.60 10.69
N GLY A 56 2.17 -24.94 10.33
CA GLY A 56 2.48 -24.52 8.97
C GLY A 56 1.82 -23.20 8.52
N THR A 57 1.18 -22.47 9.44
CA THR A 57 0.64 -21.14 9.14
C THR A 57 1.79 -20.15 8.98
N VAL A 58 1.84 -19.49 7.81
CA VAL A 58 2.79 -18.42 7.54
C VAL A 58 2.21 -17.10 8.03
N ARG A 59 2.87 -16.49 9.01
CA ARG A 59 2.53 -15.16 9.53
C ARG A 59 3.45 -14.09 8.99
N VAL A 60 2.88 -12.92 8.71
CA VAL A 60 3.59 -11.74 8.21
C VAL A 60 3.40 -10.55 9.14
N ASP A 61 4.52 -9.97 9.58
CA ASP A 61 4.54 -8.88 10.55
C ASP A 61 5.25 -7.65 9.97
N TYR A 62 4.53 -6.56 9.80
CA TYR A 62 5.00 -5.37 9.08
C TYR A 62 5.52 -4.29 10.03
N TRP A 63 6.71 -3.79 9.75
CA TRP A 63 7.39 -2.77 10.54
C TRP A 63 7.95 -1.66 9.64
N TYR A 64 7.38 -0.46 9.79
CA TYR A 64 7.99 0.75 9.25
C TYR A 64 9.13 1.23 10.18
N PRO A 65 10.02 2.12 9.73
CA PRO A 65 11.05 2.69 10.61
C PRO A 65 10.50 3.34 11.88
N HIS A 66 9.27 3.87 11.83
CA HIS A 66 8.65 4.62 12.92
C HIS A 66 7.56 3.85 13.68
N MET A 67 6.96 2.78 13.10
CA MET A 67 5.87 2.05 13.74
C MET A 67 5.63 0.66 13.16
N ARG A 68 4.93 -0.19 13.92
CA ARG A 68 4.34 -1.45 13.43
C ARG A 68 3.05 -1.15 12.65
N SER A 69 2.81 -1.89 11.57
CA SER A 69 1.63 -1.73 10.72
C SER A 69 0.77 -3.01 10.68
N PRO A 70 -0.57 -2.90 10.66
CA PRO A 70 -1.43 -4.08 10.52
C PRO A 70 -1.41 -4.68 9.12
N LEU A 71 -1.13 -3.87 8.10
CA LEU A 71 -1.08 -4.29 6.70
C LEU A 71 -0.19 -3.36 5.90
N CYS A 72 0.64 -3.94 5.02
CA CYS A 72 1.49 -3.19 4.11
C CYS A 72 1.56 -3.92 2.76
N LEU A 73 0.85 -3.46 1.72
CA LEU A 73 0.72 -4.21 0.47
C LEU A 73 2.03 -4.34 -0.30
N HIS A 74 2.88 -3.29 -0.38
CA HIS A 74 4.16 -3.44 -1.06
C HIS A 74 5.06 -4.49 -0.37
N ALA A 75 5.09 -4.51 0.97
CA ALA A 75 5.83 -5.54 1.69
C ALA A 75 5.18 -6.93 1.56
N THR A 76 3.84 -7.00 1.41
CA THR A 76 3.16 -8.27 1.11
C THR A 76 3.52 -8.80 -0.27
N LEU A 77 3.71 -7.94 -1.28
CA LEU A 77 4.20 -8.36 -2.59
C LEU A 77 5.65 -8.88 -2.51
N ALA A 78 6.49 -8.25 -1.69
CA ALA A 78 7.84 -8.76 -1.43
C ALA A 78 7.80 -10.16 -0.81
N VAL A 79 6.91 -10.40 0.18
CA VAL A 79 6.67 -11.73 0.74
C VAL A 79 6.20 -12.70 -0.33
N ALA A 80 5.25 -12.31 -1.18
CA ALA A 80 4.76 -13.15 -2.27
C ALA A 80 5.91 -13.59 -3.18
N ALA A 81 6.79 -12.68 -3.60
CA ALA A 81 7.94 -13.00 -4.44
C ALA A 81 8.89 -14.02 -3.77
N VAL A 82 9.15 -13.88 -2.46
CA VAL A 82 9.98 -14.82 -1.70
C VAL A 82 9.32 -16.19 -1.60
N LEU A 83 8.02 -16.25 -1.25
CA LEU A 83 7.31 -17.52 -1.05
C LEU A 83 7.09 -18.26 -2.38
N PHE A 84 6.67 -17.58 -3.46
CA PHE A 84 6.52 -18.22 -4.77
C PHE A 84 7.85 -18.70 -5.37
N ARG A 85 8.97 -18.08 -5.00
CA ARG A 85 10.30 -18.59 -5.38
C ARG A 85 10.60 -19.94 -4.72
N ARG A 86 10.09 -20.19 -3.50
CA ARG A 86 10.26 -21.46 -2.78
C ARG A 86 9.28 -22.53 -3.23
N THR A 87 8.08 -22.10 -3.61
CA THR A 87 6.99 -22.98 -4.05
C THR A 87 6.51 -22.57 -5.44
N PRO A 88 7.33 -22.81 -6.50
CA PRO A 88 7.06 -22.30 -7.85
C PRO A 88 5.79 -22.85 -8.48
N ASP A 89 5.33 -24.03 -8.04
CA ASP A 89 4.14 -24.70 -8.55
C ASP A 89 2.84 -24.29 -7.80
N ALA A 90 2.96 -23.45 -6.75
CA ALA A 90 1.77 -22.97 -6.05
C ALA A 90 1.01 -21.95 -6.91
N GLU A 91 -0.31 -22.11 -7.01
CA GLU A 91 -1.20 -21.14 -7.65
C GLU A 91 -1.58 -20.01 -6.69
N VAL A 92 -1.78 -20.34 -5.42
CA VAL A 92 -2.16 -19.43 -4.34
C VAL A 92 -1.39 -19.79 -3.08
N ILE A 93 -0.88 -18.78 -2.40
CA ILE A 93 -0.24 -18.92 -1.09
C ILE A 93 -1.05 -18.14 -0.08
N ALA A 94 -1.47 -18.78 1.02
CA ALA A 94 -2.16 -18.13 2.12
C ALA A 94 -1.17 -17.66 3.17
N VAL A 95 -1.35 -16.44 3.66
CA VAL A 95 -0.59 -15.89 4.80
C VAL A 95 -1.56 -15.21 5.77
N GLU A 96 -1.13 -15.00 7.01
CA GLU A 96 -1.90 -14.33 8.04
C GLU A 96 -1.13 -13.13 8.61
N THR A 97 -1.79 -11.98 8.79
CA THR A 97 -1.14 -10.81 9.38
C THR A 97 -0.99 -10.97 10.89
N ALA A 98 0.21 -10.71 11.43
CA ALA A 98 0.51 -10.95 12.84
C ALA A 98 -0.26 -10.04 13.82
N MET A 99 -0.69 -8.83 13.39
CA MET A 99 -1.42 -7.92 14.29
C MET A 99 -2.89 -8.26 14.45
N HIS A 100 -3.57 -8.68 13.37
CA HIS A 100 -5.02 -8.83 13.38
C HIS A 100 -5.51 -10.20 12.90
N GLY A 101 -4.61 -11.13 12.61
CA GLY A 101 -4.99 -12.43 12.09
C GLY A 101 -5.73 -12.36 10.75
N GLN A 102 -5.53 -11.29 9.97
CA GLN A 102 -6.18 -11.16 8.68
C GLN A 102 -5.56 -12.15 7.70
N ARG A 103 -6.39 -13.04 7.14
CA ARG A 103 -5.95 -13.96 6.09
C ARG A 103 -5.87 -13.24 4.75
N LEU A 104 -4.75 -13.41 4.07
CA LEU A 104 -4.47 -12.86 2.75
C LEU A 104 -4.16 -14.01 1.81
N ALA A 105 -4.71 -13.97 0.60
CA ALA A 105 -4.34 -14.87 -0.49
C ALA A 105 -3.39 -14.12 -1.44
N LEU A 106 -2.22 -14.68 -1.64
CA LEU A 106 -1.19 -14.20 -2.56
C LEU A 106 -1.30 -14.99 -3.86
N LEU A 107 -1.28 -14.28 -4.99
CA LEU A 107 -1.35 -14.87 -6.33
C LEU A 107 -0.17 -14.37 -7.16
N ARG A 108 0.20 -15.13 -8.19
CA ARG A 108 1.19 -14.75 -9.19
C ARG A 108 0.58 -14.80 -10.58
N ASP A 109 0.88 -13.82 -11.40
CA ASP A 109 0.49 -13.77 -12.81
C ASP A 109 1.68 -13.19 -13.62
N GLY A 110 2.44 -14.08 -14.28
CA GLY A 110 3.71 -13.72 -14.91
C GLY A 110 4.71 -13.21 -13.89
N ASP A 111 5.17 -11.98 -14.10
CA ASP A 111 6.13 -11.28 -13.23
C ASP A 111 5.45 -10.43 -12.15
N ASP A 112 4.13 -10.34 -12.19
CA ASP A 112 3.36 -9.59 -11.20
C ASP A 112 2.85 -10.49 -10.06
N TYR A 113 2.82 -9.93 -8.86
CA TYR A 113 2.23 -10.54 -7.68
C TYR A 113 1.01 -9.74 -7.25
N PHE A 114 0.00 -10.46 -6.73
CA PHE A 114 -1.26 -9.85 -6.31
C PHE A 114 -1.64 -10.31 -4.90
N VAL A 115 -2.30 -9.42 -4.18
CA VAL A 115 -2.96 -9.72 -2.91
C VAL A 115 -4.47 -9.62 -3.13
N ARG A 116 -5.21 -10.67 -2.76
CA ARG A 116 -6.68 -10.66 -2.78
C ARG A 116 -7.19 -9.97 -1.54
N LEU A 117 -8.06 -8.99 -1.75
CA LEU A 117 -8.65 -8.14 -0.73
C LEU A 117 -10.16 -8.04 -0.93
N ALA A 118 -10.85 -7.55 0.10
CA ALA A 118 -12.27 -7.22 0.02
C ALA A 118 -12.51 -5.77 0.46
N ALA A 119 -13.62 -5.20 -0.01
CA ALA A 119 -14.08 -3.91 0.49
C ALA A 119 -14.34 -4.00 1.99
N GLN A 120 -13.95 -2.95 2.71
CA GLN A 120 -14.16 -2.82 4.14
C GLN A 120 -15.06 -1.62 4.45
N ALA A 121 -15.68 -1.65 5.62
CA ALA A 121 -16.48 -0.54 6.10
C ALA A 121 -15.62 0.73 6.22
N VAL A 122 -16.23 1.87 5.95
CA VAL A 122 -15.64 3.19 6.10
C VAL A 122 -16.38 3.97 7.19
N PRO A 123 -15.72 4.96 7.83
CA PRO A 123 -16.39 5.88 8.72
C PRO A 123 -17.56 6.59 8.04
N GLN A 124 -18.64 6.81 8.79
CA GLN A 124 -19.81 7.57 8.32
C GLN A 124 -19.52 9.07 8.47
N VAL A 125 -18.80 9.61 7.52
CA VAL A 125 -18.39 11.02 7.48
C VAL A 125 -18.75 11.60 6.12
N ASP A 126 -19.55 12.63 6.12
CA ASP A 126 -19.84 13.40 4.90
C ASP A 126 -18.71 14.41 4.67
N VAL A 127 -17.95 14.21 3.60
CA VAL A 127 -16.89 15.13 3.19
C VAL A 127 -17.35 15.93 1.99
N THR A 128 -17.57 17.22 2.20
CA THR A 128 -17.98 18.13 1.09
C THR A 128 -16.83 18.46 0.16
N ALA A 129 -17.15 18.88 -1.06
CA ALA A 129 -16.16 19.36 -2.01
C ALA A 129 -15.35 20.56 -1.46
N ALA A 130 -15.99 21.43 -0.67
CA ALA A 130 -15.31 22.56 -0.03
C ALA A 130 -14.29 22.11 1.02
N GLN A 131 -14.60 21.09 1.82
CA GLN A 131 -13.65 20.50 2.78
C GLN A 131 -12.47 19.83 2.09
N ALA A 132 -12.72 19.06 1.02
CA ALA A 132 -11.65 18.44 0.23
C ALA A 132 -10.76 19.50 -0.44
N ALA A 133 -11.37 20.56 -0.98
CA ALA A 133 -10.64 21.69 -1.56
C ALA A 133 -9.76 22.41 -0.51
N ALA A 134 -10.27 22.62 0.69
CA ALA A 134 -9.49 23.21 1.78
C ALA A 134 -8.28 22.33 2.15
N LEU A 135 -8.47 21.01 2.28
CA LEU A 135 -7.41 20.07 2.62
C LEU A 135 -6.31 19.94 1.55
N LEU A 136 -6.66 20.01 0.26
CA LEU A 136 -5.73 19.82 -0.85
C LEU A 136 -5.23 21.11 -1.51
N GLY A 137 -5.87 22.24 -1.23
CA GLY A 137 -5.56 23.51 -1.90
C GLY A 137 -6.07 23.60 -3.35
N THR A 138 -6.95 22.66 -3.77
CA THR A 138 -7.53 22.66 -5.12
C THR A 138 -8.96 22.11 -5.10
N ALA A 139 -9.82 22.62 -5.98
CA ALA A 139 -11.20 22.14 -6.09
C ALA A 139 -11.26 20.74 -6.73
N PRO A 140 -12.01 19.79 -6.15
CA PRO A 140 -12.21 18.48 -6.75
C PRO A 140 -13.10 18.59 -8.01
N VAL A 141 -12.87 17.68 -8.97
CA VAL A 141 -13.66 17.60 -10.23
C VAL A 141 -14.99 16.86 -10.00
N SER A 142 -14.98 15.89 -9.08
CA SER A 142 -16.17 15.10 -8.71
C SER A 142 -16.35 15.08 -7.19
N PRO A 143 -17.52 14.68 -6.67
CA PRO A 143 -17.70 14.55 -5.22
C PRO A 143 -16.65 13.63 -4.60
N PRO A 144 -15.99 14.05 -3.49
CA PRO A 144 -15.05 13.19 -2.77
C PRO A 144 -15.74 11.89 -2.30
N ARG A 145 -14.98 10.79 -2.26
CA ARG A 145 -15.50 9.48 -1.85
C ARG A 145 -14.64 8.86 -0.78
N LEU A 146 -15.26 8.09 0.10
CA LEU A 146 -14.56 7.23 1.05
C LEU A 146 -14.63 5.78 0.59
N ALA A 147 -13.50 5.09 0.60
CA ALA A 147 -13.44 3.65 0.37
C ALA A 147 -12.28 3.02 1.15
N SER A 148 -12.34 1.70 1.39
CA SER A 148 -11.33 0.97 2.15
C SER A 148 -11.19 -0.47 1.66
N VAL A 149 -9.94 -0.94 1.63
CA VAL A 149 -9.58 -2.36 1.47
C VAL A 149 -8.56 -2.79 2.54
N GLY A 150 -8.38 -2.01 3.57
CA GLY A 150 -7.41 -2.22 4.65
C GLY A 150 -7.30 -1.00 5.54
N SER A 151 -7.35 0.20 4.96
CA SER A 151 -7.48 1.45 5.69
C SER A 151 -8.30 2.45 4.89
N PRO A 152 -9.25 3.18 5.53
CA PRO A 152 -10.13 4.12 4.84
C PRO A 152 -9.33 5.26 4.20
N LYS A 153 -9.64 5.59 2.94
CA LYS A 153 -9.04 6.69 2.19
C LYS A 153 -10.10 7.69 1.74
N LEU A 154 -9.80 8.98 1.87
CA LEU A 154 -10.54 10.01 1.16
C LEU A 154 -9.98 10.13 -0.26
N LEU A 155 -10.80 9.82 -1.24
CA LEU A 155 -10.46 9.82 -2.66
C LEU A 155 -10.94 11.12 -3.28
N VAL A 156 -10.03 11.88 -3.86
CA VAL A 156 -10.30 13.21 -4.43
C VAL A 156 -9.81 13.27 -5.87
N GLU A 157 -10.74 13.43 -6.81
CA GLU A 157 -10.41 13.59 -8.21
C GLU A 157 -9.98 15.02 -8.50
N VAL A 158 -8.81 15.18 -9.11
CA VAL A 158 -8.30 16.45 -9.62
C VAL A 158 -8.37 16.47 -11.16
N ARG A 159 -8.29 17.66 -11.75
CA ARG A 159 -8.59 17.85 -13.16
C ARG A 159 -7.63 17.16 -14.12
N ASP A 160 -6.34 17.23 -13.85
CA ASP A 160 -5.27 16.80 -14.75
C ASP A 160 -3.93 16.63 -14.02
N ALA A 161 -2.90 16.23 -14.76
CA ALA A 161 -1.55 16.08 -14.26
C ALA A 161 -1.02 17.38 -13.63
N ALA A 162 -1.24 18.52 -14.26
CA ALA A 162 -0.75 19.80 -13.76
C ALA A 162 -1.35 20.11 -12.38
N ALA A 163 -2.65 19.89 -12.21
CA ALA A 163 -3.32 20.03 -10.93
C ALA A 163 -2.80 19.04 -9.89
N LEU A 164 -2.55 17.76 -10.25
CA LEU A 164 -2.01 16.75 -9.35
C LEU A 164 -0.61 17.11 -8.86
N TYR A 165 0.28 17.51 -9.77
CA TYR A 165 1.67 17.85 -9.43
C TYR A 165 1.82 19.18 -8.70
N ALA A 166 0.87 20.11 -8.89
CA ALA A 166 0.87 21.39 -8.17
C ALA A 166 0.43 21.26 -6.70
N LEU A 167 -0.11 20.12 -6.27
CA LEU A 167 -0.56 19.91 -4.90
C LEU A 167 0.60 20.04 -3.90
N GLN A 168 0.44 20.94 -2.94
CA GLN A 168 1.32 21.14 -1.80
C GLN A 168 0.49 21.27 -0.51
N PRO A 169 -0.23 20.22 -0.11
CA PRO A 169 -1.11 20.31 1.04
C PRO A 169 -0.34 20.37 2.35
N ASP A 170 -0.96 20.96 3.37
CA ASP A 170 -0.45 20.87 4.74
C ASP A 170 -0.65 19.45 5.29
N LEU A 171 0.43 18.67 5.30
CA LEU A 171 0.41 17.28 5.75
C LEU A 171 0.07 17.15 7.22
N ALA A 172 0.44 18.13 8.07
CA ALA A 172 0.10 18.11 9.49
C ALA A 172 -1.41 18.33 9.69
N TRP A 173 -2.01 19.20 8.89
CA TRP A 173 -3.46 19.39 8.89
C TRP A 173 -4.21 18.15 8.39
N ILE A 174 -3.77 17.55 7.27
CA ILE A 174 -4.34 16.27 6.81
C ILE A 174 -4.24 15.21 7.89
N ALA A 175 -3.10 15.09 8.57
CA ALA A 175 -2.91 14.12 9.64
C ALA A 175 -3.87 14.36 10.82
N ALA A 176 -4.06 15.61 11.24
CA ALA A 176 -4.97 15.97 12.32
C ALA A 176 -6.42 15.67 11.94
N TRP A 177 -6.84 16.09 10.75
CA TRP A 177 -8.19 15.83 10.21
C TRP A 177 -8.45 14.33 10.06
N SER A 178 -7.48 13.60 9.53
CA SER A 178 -7.58 12.14 9.34
C SER A 178 -7.78 11.39 10.65
N ARG A 179 -7.01 11.73 11.69
CA ARG A 179 -7.18 11.14 13.03
C ARG A 179 -8.56 11.44 13.62
N GLN A 180 -9.04 12.66 13.47
CA GLN A 180 -10.35 13.08 13.98
C GLN A 180 -11.50 12.28 13.37
N HIS A 181 -11.37 11.88 12.11
CA HIS A 181 -12.45 11.23 11.34
C HIS A 181 -12.24 9.71 11.13
N GLY A 182 -11.16 9.12 11.66
CA GLY A 182 -10.85 7.71 11.46
C GLY A 182 -10.50 7.35 10.02
N ILE A 183 -9.96 8.32 9.26
CA ILE A 183 -9.57 8.19 7.85
C ILE A 183 -8.05 8.12 7.77
N ASN A 184 -7.50 7.34 6.85
CA ASN A 184 -6.05 7.17 6.69
C ASN A 184 -5.52 8.01 5.51
N GLY A 185 -5.63 9.33 5.63
CA GLY A 185 -5.13 10.27 4.64
C GLY A 185 -5.99 10.42 3.40
N ILE A 186 -5.47 11.19 2.46
CA ILE A 186 -6.13 11.58 1.21
C ILE A 186 -5.36 10.99 0.04
N TYR A 187 -6.11 10.44 -0.92
CA TYR A 187 -5.59 10.02 -2.21
C TYR A 187 -6.13 10.95 -3.29
N ALA A 188 -5.28 11.81 -3.84
CA ALA A 188 -5.61 12.66 -4.98
C ALA A 188 -5.28 11.90 -6.27
N TRP A 189 -6.17 11.93 -7.27
CA TRP A 189 -6.01 11.17 -8.49
C TRP A 189 -6.64 11.87 -9.69
N TYR A 190 -6.16 11.54 -10.89
CA TYR A 190 -6.82 11.91 -12.14
C TYR A 190 -6.78 10.74 -13.12
N ARG A 191 -7.62 10.80 -14.15
CA ARG A 191 -7.64 9.86 -15.25
C ARG A 191 -6.89 10.45 -16.44
N CYS A 192 -5.85 9.73 -16.91
CA CYS A 192 -5.12 10.06 -18.11
C CYS A 192 -5.96 9.82 -19.39
N GLU A 193 -5.55 10.38 -20.51
CA GLU A 193 -6.29 10.26 -21.80
C GLU A 193 -6.38 8.81 -22.29
N ASP A 194 -5.37 7.98 -22.05
CA ASP A 194 -5.31 6.56 -22.41
C ASP A 194 -6.13 5.63 -21.49
N GLY A 195 -6.84 6.20 -20.50
CA GLY A 195 -7.64 5.44 -19.55
C GLY A 195 -6.86 4.85 -18.39
N VAL A 196 -5.57 5.12 -18.31
CA VAL A 196 -4.72 4.88 -17.16
C VAL A 196 -4.97 5.95 -16.09
N TYR A 197 -4.60 5.71 -14.87
CA TYR A 197 -4.78 6.62 -13.74
C TYR A 197 -3.43 7.04 -13.19
N GLU A 198 -3.38 8.19 -12.55
CA GLU A 198 -2.23 8.59 -11.77
C GLU A 198 -2.69 9.25 -10.47
N GLY A 199 -1.96 8.98 -9.38
CA GLY A 199 -2.35 9.49 -8.07
C GLY A 199 -1.18 9.82 -7.16
N ARG A 200 -1.51 10.54 -6.08
CA ARG A 200 -0.61 10.88 -4.97
C ARG A 200 -1.29 10.58 -3.65
N ASN A 201 -0.53 10.01 -2.72
CA ASN A 201 -1.06 9.61 -1.41
C ASN A 201 -0.49 10.47 -0.29
N PHE A 202 -1.34 11.30 0.29
CA PHE A 202 -1.03 12.12 1.46
C PHE A 202 -1.48 11.38 2.72
N ASN A 203 -0.56 10.60 3.29
CA ASN A 203 -0.87 9.67 4.37
C ASN A 203 -0.54 10.28 5.75
N HIS A 204 -1.41 10.06 6.72
CA HIS A 204 -1.21 10.53 8.08
C HIS A 204 -0.25 9.65 8.91
N LEU A 205 0.10 8.45 8.46
CA LEU A 205 0.99 7.54 9.20
C LEU A 205 2.41 8.09 9.29
N ASP A 206 2.89 8.73 8.23
CA ASP A 206 4.12 9.52 8.22
C ASP A 206 3.86 10.83 7.49
N PRO A 207 3.42 11.87 8.20
CA PRO A 207 3.08 13.16 7.58
C PRO A 207 4.29 13.90 7.01
N ALA A 208 5.52 13.44 7.28
CA ALA A 208 6.73 14.02 6.70
C ALA A 208 7.04 13.50 5.30
N LEU A 209 6.42 12.39 4.91
CA LEU A 209 6.74 11.70 3.66
C LEU A 209 5.47 11.44 2.84
N GLU A 210 5.58 11.69 1.54
CA GLU A 210 4.63 11.19 0.56
C GLU A 210 5.05 9.76 0.14
N ASP A 211 4.11 8.82 0.16
CA ASP A 211 4.38 7.42 -0.17
C ASP A 211 4.50 7.23 -1.70
N ALA A 212 5.56 6.57 -2.13
CA ALA A 212 5.82 6.33 -3.55
C ALA A 212 4.84 5.32 -4.19
N ALA A 213 4.29 4.37 -3.43
CA ALA A 213 3.30 3.41 -3.90
C ALA A 213 2.39 2.94 -2.77
N THR A 214 1.08 3.15 -2.93
CA THR A 214 0.08 2.85 -1.89
C THR A 214 -0.98 1.89 -2.41
N GLY A 215 -0.73 0.60 -2.32
CA GLY A 215 -1.65 -0.43 -2.81
C GLY A 215 -3.05 -0.36 -2.19
N VAL A 216 -3.17 -0.06 -0.88
CA VAL A 216 -4.49 0.09 -0.23
C VAL A 216 -5.29 1.28 -0.79
N ALA A 217 -4.63 2.35 -1.24
CA ALA A 217 -5.30 3.48 -1.88
C ALA A 217 -5.76 3.13 -3.30
N ALA A 218 -4.93 2.40 -4.07
CA ALA A 218 -5.31 1.88 -5.38
C ALA A 218 -6.51 0.94 -5.27
N GLY A 219 -6.53 0.04 -4.28
CA GLY A 219 -7.68 -0.83 -3.99
C GLY A 219 -8.93 -0.04 -3.61
N ALA A 220 -8.81 0.98 -2.75
CA ALA A 220 -9.91 1.86 -2.40
C ALA A 220 -10.48 2.60 -3.63
N LEU A 221 -9.60 3.11 -4.51
CA LEU A 221 -10.01 3.75 -5.77
C LEU A 221 -10.73 2.76 -6.70
N THR A 222 -10.26 1.52 -6.79
CA THR A 222 -10.91 0.44 -7.54
C THR A 222 -12.34 0.19 -7.09
N ILE A 223 -12.56 0.11 -5.76
CA ILE A 223 -13.91 -0.03 -5.18
C ILE A 223 -14.77 1.18 -5.53
N ALA A 224 -14.26 2.40 -5.34
CA ALA A 224 -15.01 3.63 -5.59
C ALA A 224 -15.41 3.79 -7.05
N LEU A 225 -14.56 3.36 -8.00
CA LEU A 225 -14.82 3.47 -9.44
C LEU A 225 -15.55 2.25 -10.02
N GLY A 226 -15.58 1.12 -9.29
CA GLY A 226 -16.22 -0.12 -9.75
C GLY A 226 -15.55 -0.74 -10.98
N ARG A 227 -14.23 -0.55 -11.15
CA ARG A 227 -13.47 -1.06 -12.30
C ARG A 227 -12.01 -1.37 -11.95
N SER A 228 -11.41 -2.29 -12.70
CA SER A 228 -9.98 -2.57 -12.65
C SER A 228 -9.16 -1.38 -13.13
N LEU A 229 -7.98 -1.15 -12.53
CA LEU A 229 -7.15 0.02 -12.80
C LEU A 229 -5.72 -0.36 -13.16
N VAL A 230 -5.12 0.47 -14.00
CA VAL A 230 -3.67 0.63 -14.14
C VAL A 230 -3.35 2.02 -13.61
N LEU A 231 -2.55 2.11 -12.56
CA LEU A 231 -2.40 3.33 -11.77
C LEU A 231 -0.90 3.63 -11.53
N TYR A 232 -0.46 4.76 -12.00
CA TYR A 232 0.86 5.31 -11.69
C TYR A 232 0.83 6.09 -10.37
N GLN A 233 1.92 6.00 -9.62
CA GLN A 233 2.16 6.79 -8.40
C GLN A 233 3.65 6.99 -8.19
N GLY A 234 4.04 7.99 -7.39
CA GLY A 234 5.41 8.18 -6.94
C GLY A 234 6.22 9.18 -7.75
N ARG A 235 5.82 9.54 -8.96
CA ARG A 235 6.57 10.45 -9.82
C ARG A 235 6.85 11.82 -9.16
N ALA A 236 5.95 12.30 -8.32
CA ALA A 236 6.12 13.54 -7.57
C ALA A 236 7.24 13.46 -6.51
N VAL A 237 7.65 12.25 -6.11
CA VAL A 237 8.70 11.99 -5.10
C VAL A 237 9.91 11.26 -5.68
N GLY A 238 10.05 11.28 -7.01
CA GLY A 238 11.22 10.73 -7.71
C GLY A 238 11.19 9.23 -7.94
N GLY A 239 10.05 8.56 -7.73
CA GLY A 239 9.81 7.15 -8.09
C GLY A 239 8.86 7.02 -9.28
N ASP A 240 8.92 5.91 -10.01
CA ASP A 240 7.91 5.57 -11.01
C ASP A 240 7.34 4.20 -10.66
N CYS A 241 6.19 4.22 -9.96
CA CYS A 241 5.51 3.02 -9.50
C CYS A 241 4.25 2.77 -10.32
N LEU A 242 3.98 1.48 -10.58
CA LEU A 242 2.83 1.01 -11.34
C LEU A 242 2.06 -0.03 -10.52
N ILE A 243 0.87 0.34 -10.11
CA ILE A 243 -0.04 -0.51 -9.36
C ILE A 243 -1.13 -1.00 -10.30
N ARG A 244 -1.39 -2.30 -10.30
CA ARG A 244 -2.50 -2.92 -11.04
C ARG A 244 -3.55 -3.41 -10.08
N THR A 245 -4.81 -3.18 -10.42
CA THR A 245 -5.91 -3.76 -9.69
C THR A 245 -6.84 -4.54 -10.63
N ARG A 246 -7.51 -5.56 -10.11
CA ARG A 246 -8.50 -6.35 -10.85
C ARG A 246 -9.70 -6.61 -9.96
N ILE A 247 -10.89 -6.42 -10.48
CA ILE A 247 -12.11 -6.86 -9.81
C ILE A 247 -12.21 -8.38 -9.99
N ASP A 248 -12.46 -9.08 -8.89
CA ASP A 248 -12.55 -10.54 -8.82
C ASP A 248 -13.80 -10.92 -8.04
N GLY A 249 -14.96 -10.81 -8.71
CA GLY A 249 -16.27 -10.99 -8.08
C GLY A 249 -16.51 -9.98 -6.94
N PRO A 250 -16.77 -10.45 -5.71
CA PRO A 250 -16.94 -9.57 -4.54
C PRO A 250 -15.60 -9.07 -3.95
N ALA A 251 -14.48 -9.65 -4.41
CA ALA A 251 -13.13 -9.28 -4.01
C ALA A 251 -12.45 -8.43 -5.09
N LEU A 252 -11.22 -8.02 -4.80
CA LEU A 252 -10.32 -7.43 -5.77
C LEU A 252 -8.90 -7.92 -5.54
N LEU A 253 -8.11 -7.88 -6.59
CA LEU A 253 -6.68 -8.12 -6.55
C LEU A 253 -5.97 -6.77 -6.64
N VAL A 254 -4.99 -6.54 -5.78
CA VAL A 254 -4.08 -5.39 -5.85
C VAL A 254 -2.66 -5.92 -5.98
N GLY A 255 -1.92 -5.47 -6.99
CA GLY A 255 -0.61 -6.03 -7.27
C GLY A 255 0.22 -5.21 -8.24
N GLY A 256 1.32 -5.82 -8.64
CA GLY A 256 2.33 -5.32 -9.56
C GLY A 256 3.64 -6.08 -9.41
N ALA A 257 4.70 -5.58 -10.03
CA ALA A 257 6.01 -6.18 -9.98
C ALA A 257 6.59 -6.20 -8.55
N ALA A 258 7.33 -7.26 -8.23
CA ALA A 258 8.22 -7.31 -7.07
C ALA A 258 9.52 -8.02 -7.48
N ALA A 259 10.61 -7.28 -7.51
CA ALA A 259 11.90 -7.75 -7.97
C ALA A 259 12.92 -7.77 -6.82
N PHE A 260 13.77 -8.79 -6.79
CA PHE A 260 14.94 -8.81 -5.90
C PHE A 260 15.91 -7.71 -6.31
N ALA A 261 16.41 -6.93 -5.32
CA ALA A 261 17.32 -5.82 -5.50
C ALA A 261 18.78 -6.29 -5.61
#